data_4fd6ab4d02c56ae322a12da26b26707b
#
_entry.id   4fd6ab4d02c56ae322a12da26b26707b
#
_cell.length_a   1.000
_cell.length_b   1.000
_cell.length_c   1.000
_cell.angle_alpha   90.00
_cell.angle_beta   90.00
_cell.angle_gamma   90.00
#
_symmetry.space_group_name_H-M   'P 1'
#
loop_
_entity.id
_entity.type
_entity.pdbx_description
1 polymer ?
#
loop_
_entity_poly.entity_id
_entity_poly.type
_entity_poly.pdbx_seq_one_letter_code
_entity_poly.pdbx_strand_id
1 'polypeptide(L)'
;MIGPAGKGKKTVPDVDHSVRLLRAEVFSKRWPLDEEIREVAATLPSHSFLANPAGQYAYIYLTRFVQALSEQHFACSFSDLSVLDWGCGKGHVSKLIRDLGPNYLGSCDILSDKEDSAFGQDVPIIKRFGIQVRPLDHEYVLPYEDKTFDVFLSVAVLEHVRDDRASLTEISRVLKPGGLFFCFFLPTKLSWTQQIARWLGDNYHDRLYSENRVKELLGSVGLDLLDLWYRQLLPKNSVHYPNFRLFERMDQFMTGSTPLRYFATNLEFVSVKPRAA
;
A
#
# COMPACT_ATOMS: atom_id res chain seq x y z
N MET A 1 -22.90 -50.25 3.52
CA MET A 1 -21.55 -49.80 3.22
C MET A 1 -21.65 -48.35 2.72
N ILE A 2 -21.36 -47.39 3.57
CA ILE A 2 -21.40 -45.98 3.24
C ILE A 2 -19.93 -45.57 2.95
N GLY A 3 -19.66 -45.22 1.71
CA GLY A 3 -18.34 -44.80 1.28
C GLY A 3 -17.95 -43.41 1.87
N PRO A 4 -16.68 -43.12 2.07
CA PRO A 4 -16.24 -41.85 2.68
C PRO A 4 -16.46 -40.67 1.73
N ALA A 5 -17.12 -39.63 2.26
CA ALA A 5 -17.28 -38.34 1.59
C ALA A 5 -15.91 -37.73 1.25
N GLY A 6 -15.65 -37.52 -0.01
CA GLY A 6 -14.45 -36.86 -0.49
C GLY A 6 -14.34 -35.42 0.06
N LYS A 7 -13.31 -35.18 0.83
CA LYS A 7 -12.90 -33.81 1.20
C LYS A 7 -12.48 -33.08 -0.08
N GLY A 8 -13.37 -32.26 -0.61
CA GLY A 8 -13.02 -31.31 -1.68
C GLY A 8 -11.86 -30.47 -1.24
N LYS A 9 -10.69 -30.59 -1.90
CA LYS A 9 -9.60 -29.63 -1.79
C LYS A 9 -10.18 -28.29 -2.23
N LYS A 10 -10.30 -27.34 -1.29
CA LYS A 10 -10.48 -25.92 -1.65
C LYS A 10 -9.23 -25.53 -2.45
N THR A 11 -9.37 -25.48 -3.77
CA THR A 11 -8.36 -24.85 -4.62
C THR A 11 -8.26 -23.40 -4.20
N VAL A 12 -7.05 -22.96 -3.82
CA VAL A 12 -6.73 -21.55 -3.62
C VAL A 12 -7.14 -20.84 -4.92
N PRO A 13 -7.96 -19.79 -4.88
CA PRO A 13 -8.32 -19.06 -6.09
C PRO A 13 -7.05 -18.66 -6.82
N ASP A 14 -6.98 -18.93 -8.12
CA ASP A 14 -5.93 -18.41 -8.97
C ASP A 14 -5.94 -16.88 -8.84
N VAL A 15 -4.74 -16.30 -8.69
CA VAL A 15 -4.56 -14.84 -8.68
C VAL A 15 -5.33 -14.25 -9.87
N ASP A 16 -6.19 -13.27 -9.63
CA ASP A 16 -7.04 -12.71 -10.66
C ASP A 16 -6.19 -12.11 -11.78
N HIS A 17 -6.15 -12.77 -12.92
CA HIS A 17 -5.34 -12.38 -14.07
C HIS A 17 -5.70 -10.98 -14.57
N SER A 18 -6.95 -10.56 -14.42
CA SER A 18 -7.42 -9.23 -14.83
C SER A 18 -6.78 -8.13 -14.00
N VAL A 19 -6.61 -8.33 -12.70
CA VAL A 19 -5.95 -7.38 -11.78
C VAL A 19 -4.49 -7.19 -12.18
N ARG A 20 -3.79 -8.28 -12.51
CA ARG A 20 -2.40 -8.23 -12.97
C ARG A 20 -2.25 -7.45 -14.28
N LEU A 21 -3.15 -7.67 -15.24
CA LEU A 21 -3.14 -6.95 -16.53
C LEU A 21 -3.40 -5.46 -16.32
N LEU A 22 -4.40 -5.09 -15.54
CA LEU A 22 -4.71 -3.71 -15.21
C LEU A 22 -3.53 -3.01 -14.54
N ARG A 23 -2.89 -3.67 -13.56
CA ARG A 23 -1.71 -3.14 -12.88
C ARG A 23 -0.57 -2.89 -13.87
N ALA A 24 -0.29 -3.82 -14.76
CA ALA A 24 0.73 -3.67 -15.80
C ALA A 24 0.40 -2.50 -16.75
N GLU A 25 -0.86 -2.35 -17.13
CA GLU A 25 -1.33 -1.24 -17.94
C GLU A 25 -1.10 0.11 -17.26
N VAL A 26 -1.54 0.26 -16.01
CA VAL A 26 -1.40 1.50 -15.23
C VAL A 26 0.08 1.87 -15.06
N PHE A 27 0.93 0.89 -14.75
CA PHE A 27 2.36 1.11 -14.53
C PHE A 27 3.14 1.39 -15.84
N SER A 28 2.60 1.03 -17.00
CA SER A 28 3.19 1.35 -18.30
C SER A 28 2.91 2.79 -18.75
N LYS A 29 1.85 3.42 -18.24
CA LYS A 29 1.43 4.77 -18.62
C LYS A 29 2.38 5.84 -18.09
N ARG A 30 2.44 6.95 -18.81
CA ARG A 30 3.11 8.17 -18.38
C ARG A 30 2.14 9.02 -17.58
N TRP A 31 2.32 9.07 -16.28
CA TRP A 31 1.60 10.00 -15.42
C TRP A 31 2.44 11.28 -15.22
N PRO A 32 1.85 12.47 -15.19
CA PRO A 32 2.57 13.66 -14.79
C PRO A 32 2.97 13.58 -13.30
N LEU A 33 4.07 14.22 -12.94
CA LEU A 33 4.37 14.48 -11.53
C LEU A 33 3.37 15.52 -11.00
N ASP A 34 3.04 15.39 -9.73
CA ASP A 34 2.26 16.39 -9.03
C ASP A 34 3.16 17.58 -8.66
N GLU A 35 2.94 18.72 -9.30
CA GLU A 35 3.77 19.90 -9.12
C GLU A 35 3.69 20.46 -7.71
N GLU A 36 2.52 20.41 -7.07
CA GLU A 36 2.33 20.91 -5.71
C GLU A 36 3.07 20.03 -4.68
N ILE A 37 3.02 18.70 -4.86
CA ILE A 37 3.84 17.78 -4.03
C ILE A 37 5.33 18.05 -4.28
N ARG A 38 5.74 18.28 -5.53
CA ARG A 38 7.14 18.60 -5.86
C ARG A 38 7.64 19.85 -5.14
N GLU A 39 6.86 20.93 -5.15
CA GLU A 39 7.21 22.17 -4.46
C GLU A 39 7.41 21.95 -2.95
N VAL A 40 6.48 21.24 -2.31
CA VAL A 40 6.62 20.96 -0.87
C VAL A 40 7.75 19.96 -0.62
N ALA A 41 7.88 18.94 -1.45
CA ALA A 41 8.95 17.95 -1.32
C ALA A 41 10.35 18.57 -1.42
N ALA A 42 10.51 19.65 -2.18
CA ALA A 42 11.77 20.39 -2.25
C ALA A 42 12.19 21.05 -0.90
N THR A 43 11.26 21.23 0.02
CA THR A 43 11.53 21.73 1.38
C THR A 43 11.87 20.63 2.38
N LEU A 44 11.67 19.36 2.01
CA LEU A 44 11.94 18.21 2.86
C LEU A 44 13.45 17.86 2.83
N PRO A 45 13.97 17.19 3.87
CA PRO A 45 15.33 16.68 3.85
C PRO A 45 15.62 15.82 2.61
N SER A 46 16.84 15.91 2.07
CA SER A 46 17.25 15.24 0.83
C SER A 46 17.13 13.70 0.87
N HIS A 47 17.17 13.12 2.07
CA HIS A 47 16.96 11.70 2.29
C HIS A 47 15.47 11.29 2.26
N SER A 48 14.54 12.26 2.22
CA SER A 48 13.12 11.95 2.10
C SER A 48 12.84 11.28 0.75
N PHE A 49 12.09 10.18 0.78
CA PHE A 49 11.68 9.48 -0.44
C PHE A 49 10.90 10.39 -1.41
N LEU A 50 10.15 11.36 -0.88
CA LEU A 50 9.43 12.35 -1.68
C LEU A 50 10.33 13.40 -2.35
N ALA A 51 11.54 13.65 -1.84
CA ALA A 51 12.47 14.56 -2.49
C ALA A 51 13.00 14.02 -3.82
N ASN A 52 12.78 12.75 -4.11
CA ASN A 52 13.26 12.04 -5.29
C ASN A 52 12.11 11.82 -6.30
N PRO A 53 12.26 12.17 -7.60
CA PRO A 53 11.25 11.91 -8.62
C PRO A 53 10.79 10.46 -8.68
N ALA A 54 11.69 9.49 -8.49
CA ALA A 54 11.34 8.07 -8.48
C ALA A 54 10.37 7.72 -7.34
N GLY A 55 10.55 8.33 -6.17
CA GLY A 55 9.62 8.20 -5.04
C GLY A 55 8.27 8.82 -5.34
N GLN A 56 8.24 10.05 -5.87
CA GLN A 56 7.00 10.71 -6.27
C GLN A 56 6.22 9.88 -7.30
N TYR A 57 6.90 9.33 -8.32
CA TYR A 57 6.26 8.45 -9.29
C TYR A 57 5.71 7.17 -8.66
N ALA A 58 6.41 6.58 -7.69
CA ALA A 58 5.91 5.39 -7.01
C ALA A 58 4.53 5.63 -6.37
N TYR A 59 4.35 6.79 -5.72
CA TYR A 59 3.06 7.16 -5.13
C TYR A 59 1.99 7.48 -6.18
N ILE A 60 2.35 8.11 -7.29
CA ILE A 60 1.40 8.36 -8.38
C ILE A 60 0.91 7.03 -8.98
N TYR A 61 1.82 6.08 -9.24
CA TYR A 61 1.43 4.77 -9.77
C TYR A 61 0.48 4.03 -8.84
N LEU A 62 0.77 3.99 -7.54
CA LEU A 62 -0.09 3.28 -6.60
C LEU A 62 -1.48 3.91 -6.51
N THR A 63 -1.59 5.25 -6.44
CA THR A 63 -2.89 5.92 -6.36
C THR A 63 -3.70 5.77 -7.65
N ARG A 64 -3.07 5.81 -8.82
CA ARG A 64 -3.72 5.52 -10.11
C ARG A 64 -4.15 4.08 -10.25
N PHE A 65 -3.38 3.14 -9.71
CA PHE A 65 -3.79 1.73 -9.69
C PHE A 65 -4.98 1.52 -8.74
N VAL A 66 -4.97 2.15 -7.56
CA VAL A 66 -6.11 2.13 -6.65
C VAL A 66 -7.36 2.64 -7.35
N GLN A 67 -7.31 3.80 -8.00
CA GLN A 67 -8.43 4.34 -8.77
C GLN A 67 -8.92 3.33 -9.82
N ALA A 68 -8.04 2.92 -10.72
CA ALA A 68 -8.42 2.09 -11.87
C ALA A 68 -9.01 0.73 -11.45
N LEU A 69 -8.41 0.07 -10.44
CA LEU A 69 -8.92 -1.20 -9.95
C LEU A 69 -10.25 -1.03 -9.21
N SER A 70 -10.40 0.03 -8.42
CA SER A 70 -11.65 0.29 -7.71
C SER A 70 -12.79 0.58 -8.69
N GLU A 71 -12.59 1.42 -9.69
CA GLU A 71 -13.60 1.68 -10.73
C GLU A 71 -13.99 0.41 -11.49
N GLN A 72 -13.02 -0.43 -11.86
CA GLN A 72 -13.29 -1.72 -12.51
C GLN A 72 -14.03 -2.69 -11.59
N HIS A 73 -13.61 -2.81 -10.33
CA HIS A 73 -14.17 -3.78 -9.37
C HIS A 73 -15.60 -3.44 -8.95
N PHE A 74 -15.87 -2.16 -8.69
CA PHE A 74 -17.20 -1.70 -8.28
C PHE A 74 -18.11 -1.33 -9.44
N ALA A 75 -17.59 -1.25 -10.66
CA ALA A 75 -18.30 -0.82 -11.87
C ALA A 75 -18.97 0.57 -11.69
N CYS A 76 -18.29 1.50 -10.99
CA CYS A 76 -18.76 2.86 -10.73
C CYS A 76 -17.59 3.85 -10.80
N SER A 77 -17.90 5.16 -10.75
CA SER A 77 -16.87 6.20 -10.68
C SER A 77 -16.15 6.16 -9.32
N PHE A 78 -14.87 6.53 -9.32
CA PHE A 78 -14.12 6.69 -8.06
C PHE A 78 -14.75 7.75 -7.14
N SER A 79 -15.48 8.71 -7.72
CA SER A 79 -16.25 9.73 -6.99
C SER A 79 -17.43 9.18 -6.20
N ASP A 80 -17.82 7.92 -6.39
CA ASP A 80 -18.90 7.28 -5.64
C ASP A 80 -18.37 6.50 -4.43
N LEU A 81 -17.05 6.38 -4.29
CA LEU A 81 -16.40 5.49 -3.32
C LEU A 81 -15.92 6.23 -2.07
N SER A 82 -15.96 5.55 -0.95
CA SER A 82 -15.37 5.97 0.33
C SER A 82 -14.01 5.31 0.52
N VAL A 83 -12.97 6.10 0.74
CA VAL A 83 -11.57 5.66 0.82
C VAL A 83 -10.99 6.00 2.18
N LEU A 84 -10.19 5.11 2.76
CA LEU A 84 -9.39 5.37 3.96
C LEU A 84 -7.89 5.23 3.64
N ASP A 85 -7.12 6.26 3.95
CA ASP A 85 -5.66 6.25 3.99
C ASP A 85 -5.20 6.09 5.44
N TRP A 86 -4.81 4.87 5.81
CA TRP A 86 -4.38 4.50 7.14
C TRP A 86 -2.88 4.63 7.30
N GLY A 87 -2.44 5.32 8.36
CA GLY A 87 -1.05 5.68 8.55
C GLY A 87 -0.61 6.69 7.51
N CYS A 88 -1.40 7.76 7.32
CA CYS A 88 -1.24 8.71 6.22
C CYS A 88 0.09 9.50 6.26
N GLY A 89 0.81 9.45 7.38
CA GLY A 89 2.14 10.03 7.55
C GLY A 89 2.21 11.49 7.13
N LYS A 90 2.95 11.76 6.07
CA LYS A 90 3.13 13.13 5.55
C LYS A 90 1.92 13.65 4.75
N GLY A 91 0.87 12.85 4.56
CA GLY A 91 -0.36 13.24 3.88
C GLY A 91 -0.29 13.30 2.35
N HIS A 92 0.83 12.91 1.74
CA HIS A 92 1.00 12.97 0.29
C HIS A 92 0.12 11.96 -0.45
N VAL A 93 -0.10 10.77 0.11
CA VAL A 93 -1.04 9.77 -0.44
C VAL A 93 -2.47 10.29 -0.32
N SER A 94 -2.84 10.81 0.85
CA SER A 94 -4.16 11.45 1.07
C SER A 94 -4.41 12.58 0.07
N LYS A 95 -3.40 13.44 -0.19
CA LYS A 95 -3.51 14.51 -1.20
C LYS A 95 -3.76 13.94 -2.59
N LEU A 96 -2.97 12.97 -3.02
CA LEU A 96 -3.12 12.34 -4.34
C LEU A 96 -4.47 11.64 -4.50
N ILE A 97 -4.95 10.94 -3.48
CA ILE A 97 -6.28 10.29 -3.50
C ILE A 97 -7.39 11.34 -3.52
N ARG A 98 -7.30 12.41 -2.70
CA ARG A 98 -8.28 13.50 -2.70
C ARG A 98 -8.44 14.13 -4.08
N ASP A 99 -7.35 14.32 -4.80
CA ASP A 99 -7.37 14.92 -6.14
C ASP A 99 -7.99 14.00 -7.20
N LEU A 100 -8.15 12.71 -6.91
CA LEU A 100 -8.95 11.78 -7.71
C LEU A 100 -10.45 11.93 -7.45
N GLY A 101 -10.84 12.68 -6.42
CA GLY A 101 -12.22 13.07 -6.13
C GLY A 101 -13.11 11.94 -5.60
N PRO A 102 -12.70 11.13 -4.60
CA PRO A 102 -13.59 10.16 -3.97
C PRO A 102 -14.76 10.87 -3.27
N ASN A 103 -15.88 10.18 -3.08
CA ASN A 103 -17.03 10.69 -2.33
C ASN A 103 -16.64 11.06 -0.88
N TYR A 104 -15.82 10.24 -0.26
CA TYR A 104 -15.30 10.46 1.08
C TYR A 104 -13.86 9.98 1.18
N LEU A 105 -12.99 10.79 1.77
CA LEU A 105 -11.64 10.41 2.13
C LEU A 105 -11.44 10.55 3.64
N GLY A 106 -11.23 9.43 4.33
CA GLY A 106 -10.67 9.40 5.67
C GLY A 106 -9.16 9.33 5.61
N SER A 107 -8.49 10.06 6.51
CA SER A 107 -7.05 9.93 6.74
C SER A 107 -6.82 9.82 8.24
N CYS A 108 -6.03 8.87 8.68
CA CYS A 108 -5.73 8.70 10.10
C CYS A 108 -4.28 8.27 10.32
N ASP A 109 -3.72 8.64 11.47
CA ASP A 109 -2.38 8.28 11.89
C ASP A 109 -2.24 8.34 13.40
N ILE A 110 -1.21 7.67 13.93
CA ILE A 110 -0.78 7.83 15.32
C ILE A 110 -0.02 9.15 15.39
N LEU A 111 -0.59 10.13 16.09
CA LEU A 111 0.10 11.39 16.34
C LEU A 111 1.16 11.17 17.41
N SER A 112 2.42 11.34 17.02
CA SER A 112 3.55 11.25 17.95
C SER A 112 3.84 12.63 18.54
N ASP A 113 3.94 12.74 19.86
CA ASP A 113 4.37 13.96 20.57
C ASP A 113 5.88 14.22 20.46
N LYS A 114 6.61 13.42 19.70
CA LYS A 114 8.03 13.62 19.51
C LYS A 114 8.27 14.78 18.54
N GLU A 115 9.08 15.76 18.95
CA GLU A 115 9.47 16.93 18.15
C GLU A 115 10.03 16.59 16.77
N ASP A 116 10.59 15.39 16.60
CA ASP A 116 11.08 14.85 15.31
C ASP A 116 10.01 14.08 14.52
N SER A 117 8.74 14.16 14.92
CA SER A 117 7.70 13.37 14.25
C SER A 117 7.48 13.90 12.83
N ALA A 118 7.77 13.05 11.85
CA ALA A 118 7.36 13.26 10.46
C ALA A 118 5.82 13.17 10.31
N PHE A 119 5.08 13.14 11.42
CA PHE A 119 3.65 12.85 11.54
C PHE A 119 2.95 13.96 12.34
N GLY A 120 1.77 14.35 11.90
CA GLY A 120 0.93 15.32 12.60
C GLY A 120 0.48 16.48 11.72
N GLN A 121 -0.37 17.36 12.28
CA GLN A 121 -1.00 18.47 11.56
C GLN A 121 0.00 19.54 11.06
N ASP A 122 1.17 19.61 11.66
CA ASP A 122 2.22 20.58 11.28
C ASP A 122 3.11 20.13 10.12
N VAL A 123 2.94 18.90 9.63
CA VAL A 123 3.66 18.42 8.45
C VAL A 123 3.33 19.31 7.24
N PRO A 124 4.33 19.79 6.47
CA PRO A 124 4.11 20.77 5.43
C PRO A 124 3.02 20.43 4.41
N ILE A 125 2.93 19.16 3.98
CA ILE A 125 1.91 18.71 3.02
C ILE A 125 0.52 18.73 3.67
N ILE A 126 0.37 18.20 4.88
CA ILE A 126 -0.90 18.18 5.62
C ILE A 126 -1.42 19.59 5.80
N LYS A 127 -0.56 20.49 6.30
CA LYS A 127 -0.90 21.89 6.58
C LYS A 127 -1.25 22.65 5.29
N ARG A 128 -0.41 22.55 4.26
CA ARG A 128 -0.62 23.27 2.98
C ARG A 128 -1.92 22.88 2.31
N PHE A 129 -2.26 21.60 2.32
CA PHE A 129 -3.43 21.09 1.62
C PHE A 129 -4.65 20.90 2.50
N GLY A 130 -4.57 21.24 3.79
CA GLY A 130 -5.69 21.16 4.73
C GLY A 130 -6.23 19.74 4.89
N ILE A 131 -5.33 18.73 4.88
CA ILE A 131 -5.72 17.34 5.06
C ILE A 131 -6.16 17.13 6.50
N GLN A 132 -7.38 16.63 6.68
CA GLN A 132 -7.91 16.32 8.01
C GLN A 132 -7.44 14.95 8.44
N VAL A 133 -6.45 14.90 9.33
CA VAL A 133 -5.95 13.64 9.89
C VAL A 133 -6.67 13.36 11.19
N ARG A 134 -7.32 12.20 11.27
CA ARG A 134 -7.94 11.73 12.52
C ARG A 134 -6.88 11.03 13.36
N PRO A 135 -6.60 11.50 14.58
CA PRO A 135 -5.63 10.87 15.46
C PRO A 135 -6.09 9.46 15.86
N LEU A 136 -5.14 8.54 15.95
CA LEU A 136 -5.33 7.20 16.47
C LEU A 136 -4.74 7.14 17.87
N ASP A 137 -5.57 6.79 18.86
CA ASP A 137 -5.14 6.51 20.23
C ASP A 137 -4.50 5.12 20.33
N HIS A 138 -4.75 4.27 19.31
CA HIS A 138 -4.31 2.89 19.30
C HIS A 138 -4.09 2.37 17.87
N GLU A 139 -3.03 1.57 17.66
CA GLU A 139 -2.61 1.06 16.34
C GLU A 139 -3.68 0.21 15.62
N TYR A 140 -4.51 -0.50 16.40
CA TYR A 140 -5.52 -1.43 15.88
C TYR A 140 -6.92 -1.18 16.44
N VAL A 141 -7.24 0.08 16.72
CA VAL A 141 -8.60 0.53 16.97
C VAL A 141 -8.86 1.75 16.08
N LEU A 142 -9.61 1.54 15.02
CA LEU A 142 -9.90 2.61 14.07
C LEU A 142 -11.16 3.37 14.50
N PRO A 143 -11.12 4.72 14.55
CA PRO A 143 -12.24 5.56 15.00
C PRO A 143 -13.32 5.71 13.91
N TYR A 144 -13.69 4.60 13.28
CA TYR A 144 -14.68 4.52 12.22
C TYR A 144 -15.65 3.37 12.50
N GLU A 145 -16.89 3.53 12.03
CA GLU A 145 -17.91 2.49 12.13
C GLU A 145 -17.63 1.30 11.23
N ASP A 146 -18.28 0.17 11.50
CA ASP A 146 -18.22 -1.02 10.67
C ASP A 146 -18.70 -0.71 9.25
N LYS A 147 -18.05 -1.33 8.26
CA LYS A 147 -18.50 -1.28 6.87
C LYS A 147 -18.64 0.16 6.32
N THR A 148 -17.70 1.03 6.68
CA THR A 148 -17.69 2.44 6.26
C THR A 148 -17.04 2.63 4.89
N PHE A 149 -15.97 1.89 4.59
CA PHE A 149 -15.13 2.14 3.44
C PHE A 149 -15.27 1.11 2.34
N ASP A 150 -15.28 1.58 1.09
CA ASP A 150 -15.18 0.75 -0.10
C ASP A 150 -13.72 0.35 -0.35
N VAL A 151 -12.80 1.27 -0.07
CA VAL A 151 -11.36 1.12 -0.34
C VAL A 151 -10.55 1.47 0.91
N PHE A 152 -9.61 0.63 1.27
CA PHE A 152 -8.67 0.82 2.37
C PHE A 152 -7.23 0.77 1.87
N LEU A 153 -6.43 1.76 2.24
CA LEU A 153 -5.02 1.87 1.88
C LEU A 153 -4.12 1.74 3.10
N SER A 154 -3.05 0.96 2.95
CA SER A 154 -1.91 0.88 3.86
C SER A 154 -0.63 1.04 3.04
N VAL A 155 0.10 2.11 3.27
CA VAL A 155 1.32 2.43 2.52
C VAL A 155 2.49 2.56 3.48
N ALA A 156 3.31 1.52 3.59
CA ALA A 156 4.41 1.41 4.55
C ALA A 156 3.94 1.61 6.02
N VAL A 157 2.91 0.86 6.45
CA VAL A 157 2.33 0.96 7.80
C VAL A 157 2.29 -0.38 8.51
N LEU A 158 1.84 -1.45 7.83
CA LEU A 158 1.56 -2.74 8.46
C LEU A 158 2.81 -3.37 9.12
N GLU A 159 3.99 -3.05 8.64
CA GLU A 159 5.27 -3.50 9.22
C GLU A 159 5.61 -2.83 10.56
N HIS A 160 5.02 -1.68 10.86
CA HIS A 160 5.29 -0.90 12.07
C HIS A 160 4.30 -1.15 13.21
N VAL A 161 3.15 -1.76 12.95
CA VAL A 161 2.15 -2.04 14.00
C VAL A 161 2.61 -3.18 14.91
N ARG A 162 2.21 -3.15 16.17
CA ARG A 162 2.58 -4.19 17.16
C ARG A 162 1.92 -5.53 16.86
N ASP A 163 0.67 -5.51 16.40
CA ASP A 163 -0.12 -6.71 16.08
C ASP A 163 -0.75 -6.57 14.70
N ASP A 164 -0.10 -7.20 13.70
CA ASP A 164 -0.54 -7.20 12.31
C ASP A 164 -1.91 -7.89 12.12
N ARG A 165 -2.21 -8.92 12.92
CA ARG A 165 -3.47 -9.63 12.86
C ARG A 165 -4.62 -8.79 13.45
N ALA A 166 -4.41 -8.14 14.60
CA ALA A 166 -5.39 -7.25 15.19
C ALA A 166 -5.70 -6.08 14.26
N SER A 167 -4.67 -5.46 13.65
CA SER A 167 -4.83 -4.40 12.65
C SER A 167 -5.61 -4.88 11.43
N LEU A 168 -5.32 -6.05 10.88
CA LEU A 168 -6.07 -6.62 9.76
C LEU A 168 -7.52 -6.96 10.12
N THR A 169 -7.80 -7.34 11.37
CA THR A 169 -9.16 -7.55 11.87
C THR A 169 -9.96 -6.24 11.85
N GLU A 170 -9.33 -5.14 12.31
CA GLU A 170 -9.94 -3.81 12.24
C GLU A 170 -10.15 -3.33 10.79
N ILE A 171 -9.16 -3.54 9.93
CA ILE A 171 -9.29 -3.26 8.49
C ILE A 171 -10.51 -4.02 7.93
N SER A 172 -10.60 -5.32 8.21
CA SER A 172 -11.76 -6.12 7.80
C SER A 172 -13.06 -5.59 8.38
N ARG A 173 -13.10 -5.10 9.64
CA ARG A 173 -14.29 -4.53 10.28
C ARG A 173 -14.80 -3.31 9.52
N VAL A 174 -13.92 -2.34 9.26
CA VAL A 174 -14.32 -1.05 8.64
C VAL A 174 -14.56 -1.13 7.14
N LEU A 175 -14.04 -2.17 6.46
CA LEU A 175 -14.35 -2.43 5.06
C LEU A 175 -15.77 -2.92 4.88
N LYS A 176 -16.46 -2.41 3.87
CA LYS A 176 -17.74 -2.94 3.38
C LYS A 176 -17.55 -4.37 2.81
N PRO A 177 -18.58 -5.24 2.81
CA PRO A 177 -18.55 -6.46 2.03
C PRO A 177 -18.30 -6.15 0.54
N GLY A 178 -17.33 -6.81 -0.07
CA GLY A 178 -16.82 -6.50 -1.41
C GLY A 178 -15.77 -5.39 -1.43
N GLY A 179 -15.44 -4.77 -0.28
CA GLY A 179 -14.44 -3.71 -0.18
C GLY A 179 -13.01 -4.20 -0.46
N LEU A 180 -12.19 -3.33 -1.04
CA LEU A 180 -10.81 -3.60 -1.42
C LEU A 180 -9.82 -3.10 -0.36
N PHE A 181 -8.84 -3.93 -0.02
CA PHE A 181 -7.69 -3.56 0.80
C PHE A 181 -6.41 -3.61 -0.03
N PHE A 182 -5.75 -2.47 -0.16
CA PHE A 182 -4.47 -2.31 -0.81
C PHE A 182 -3.36 -2.14 0.23
N CYS A 183 -2.30 -2.93 0.12
CA CYS A 183 -1.11 -2.81 0.94
C CYS A 183 0.11 -2.62 0.04
N PHE A 184 0.81 -1.50 0.21
CA PHE A 184 1.98 -1.13 -0.57
C PHE A 184 3.21 -0.96 0.33
N PHE A 185 4.39 -1.18 -0.26
CA PHE A 185 5.72 -1.00 0.36
C PHE A 185 5.97 -1.88 1.58
N LEU A 186 5.32 -3.04 1.66
CA LEU A 186 5.55 -3.99 2.73
C LEU A 186 6.95 -4.65 2.58
N PRO A 187 7.87 -4.54 3.56
CA PRO A 187 9.24 -5.00 3.39
C PRO A 187 9.33 -6.52 3.34
N THR A 188 10.15 -7.04 2.40
CA THR A 188 10.26 -8.48 2.19
C THR A 188 11.37 -9.11 3.03
N LYS A 189 11.16 -10.39 3.42
CA LYS A 189 12.10 -11.15 4.25
C LYS A 189 13.44 -11.38 3.55
N LEU A 190 13.47 -11.54 2.23
CA LEU A 190 14.66 -11.84 1.45
C LEU A 190 15.25 -10.61 0.75
N SER A 191 14.73 -9.42 1.02
CA SER A 191 15.23 -8.17 0.43
C SER A 191 16.73 -8.02 0.63
N TRP A 192 17.48 -7.87 -0.47
CA TRP A 192 18.92 -7.65 -0.40
C TRP A 192 19.27 -6.31 0.25
N THR A 193 18.46 -5.26 0.03
CA THR A 193 18.65 -3.95 0.66
C THR A 193 18.46 -4.01 2.17
N GLN A 194 17.44 -4.75 2.65
CA GLN A 194 17.19 -4.97 4.08
C GLN A 194 18.33 -5.80 4.73
N GLN A 195 18.87 -6.79 4.01
CA GLN A 195 19.99 -7.58 4.54
C GLN A 195 21.25 -6.72 4.70
N ILE A 196 21.54 -5.84 3.72
CA ILE A 196 22.66 -4.91 3.81
C ILE A 196 22.44 -3.91 4.95
N ALA A 197 21.25 -3.30 5.07
CA ALA A 197 20.93 -2.37 6.13
C ALA A 197 21.14 -3.00 7.53
N ARG A 198 20.63 -4.21 7.73
CA ARG A 198 20.83 -4.95 8.98
C ARG A 198 22.30 -5.27 9.26
N TRP A 199 23.05 -5.64 8.23
CA TRP A 199 24.50 -5.89 8.37
C TRP A 199 25.25 -4.61 8.78
N LEU A 200 24.77 -3.44 8.34
CA LEU A 200 25.31 -2.13 8.73
C LEU A 200 24.76 -1.61 10.08
N GLY A 201 23.92 -2.40 10.77
CA GLY A 201 23.36 -2.05 12.09
C GLY A 201 22.05 -1.24 12.02
N ASP A 202 21.49 -1.04 10.85
CA ASP A 202 20.20 -0.39 10.65
C ASP A 202 19.06 -1.42 10.74
N ASN A 203 18.24 -1.32 11.78
CA ASN A 203 17.09 -2.18 12.04
C ASN A 203 15.77 -1.40 11.91
N TYR A 204 15.64 -0.58 10.88
CA TYR A 204 14.47 0.30 10.67
C TYR A 204 13.13 -0.47 10.59
N HIS A 205 13.13 -1.71 10.05
CA HIS A 205 11.94 -2.55 9.99
C HIS A 205 12.05 -3.73 10.96
N ASP A 206 11.23 -3.73 12.00
CA ASP A 206 11.16 -4.82 12.98
C ASP A 206 10.58 -6.09 12.36
N ARG A 207 9.67 -5.94 11.39
CA ARG A 207 8.92 -7.03 10.77
C ARG A 207 9.11 -7.08 9.26
N LEU A 208 9.42 -8.29 8.77
CA LEU A 208 9.58 -8.57 7.34
C LEU A 208 8.61 -9.66 6.91
N TYR A 209 8.08 -9.54 5.71
CA TYR A 209 7.01 -10.40 5.21
C TYR A 209 7.47 -11.35 4.10
N SER A 210 6.74 -12.45 3.96
CA SER A 210 6.80 -13.37 2.83
C SER A 210 5.39 -13.60 2.27
N GLU A 211 5.29 -14.09 1.03
CA GLU A 211 3.99 -14.41 0.42
C GLU A 211 3.13 -15.31 1.31
N ASN A 212 3.73 -16.36 1.88
CA ASN A 212 3.01 -17.30 2.73
C ASN A 212 2.46 -16.61 3.99
N ARG A 213 3.27 -15.71 4.61
CA ARG A 213 2.82 -14.95 5.79
C ARG A 213 1.66 -14.03 5.46
N VAL A 214 1.72 -13.34 4.32
CA VAL A 214 0.60 -12.48 3.85
C VAL A 214 -0.66 -13.31 3.63
N LYS A 215 -0.56 -14.43 2.91
CA LYS A 215 -1.71 -15.32 2.65
C LYS A 215 -2.33 -15.88 3.94
N GLU A 216 -1.50 -16.29 4.88
CA GLU A 216 -1.93 -16.78 6.19
C GLU A 216 -2.67 -15.69 6.99
N LEU A 217 -2.09 -14.49 7.05
CA LEU A 217 -2.69 -13.35 7.75
C LEU A 217 -4.04 -12.96 7.15
N LEU A 218 -4.12 -12.75 5.84
CA LEU A 218 -5.35 -12.40 5.17
C LEU A 218 -6.43 -13.46 5.38
N GLY A 219 -6.10 -14.74 5.19
CA GLY A 219 -7.03 -15.84 5.42
C GLY A 219 -7.51 -15.93 6.88
N SER A 220 -6.68 -15.54 7.86
CA SER A 220 -7.04 -15.57 9.28
C SER A 220 -8.09 -14.52 9.68
N VAL A 221 -8.28 -13.48 8.85
CA VAL A 221 -9.24 -12.38 9.08
C VAL A 221 -10.34 -12.33 8.02
N GLY A 222 -10.42 -13.35 7.16
CA GLY A 222 -11.47 -13.48 6.15
C GLY A 222 -11.33 -12.51 4.98
N LEU A 223 -10.11 -12.16 4.60
CA LEU A 223 -9.81 -11.40 3.38
C LEU A 223 -9.24 -12.32 2.32
N ASP A 224 -9.77 -12.23 1.10
CA ASP A 224 -9.31 -13.02 -0.05
C ASP A 224 -8.29 -12.24 -0.85
N LEU A 225 -7.14 -12.86 -1.14
CA LEU A 225 -6.06 -12.27 -1.93
C LEU A 225 -6.47 -12.23 -3.41
N LEU A 226 -6.41 -11.04 -4.05
CA LEU A 226 -6.65 -10.86 -5.48
C LEU A 226 -5.37 -10.87 -6.31
N ASP A 227 -4.35 -10.09 -5.91
CA ASP A 227 -3.03 -10.10 -6.55
C ASP A 227 -1.94 -9.78 -5.52
N LEU A 228 -0.72 -10.29 -5.78
CA LEU A 228 0.46 -10.08 -4.97
C LEU A 228 1.67 -9.98 -5.90
N TRP A 229 2.49 -8.95 -5.71
CA TRP A 229 3.66 -8.70 -6.54
C TRP A 229 4.83 -8.11 -5.76
N TYR A 230 6.00 -8.15 -6.37
CA TYR A 230 7.23 -7.57 -5.82
C TYR A 230 7.61 -6.28 -6.54
N ARG A 231 8.22 -5.35 -5.82
CA ARG A 231 8.74 -4.09 -6.35
C ARG A 231 10.05 -3.68 -5.70
N GLN A 232 10.79 -2.82 -6.40
CA GLN A 232 12.03 -2.22 -5.93
C GLN A 232 13.14 -3.25 -5.69
N LEU A 233 13.55 -3.94 -6.73
CA LEU A 233 14.81 -4.67 -6.72
C LEU A 233 15.99 -3.70 -6.80
N LEU A 234 15.87 -2.62 -7.60
CA LEU A 234 16.87 -1.56 -7.72
C LEU A 234 16.65 -0.49 -6.64
N PRO A 235 17.72 -0.02 -5.96
CA PRO A 235 17.61 0.98 -4.89
C PRO A 235 17.24 2.34 -5.49
N LYS A 236 16.05 2.86 -5.14
CA LYS A 236 15.51 4.12 -5.68
C LYS A 236 15.69 5.31 -4.75
N ASN A 237 15.84 5.06 -3.45
CA ASN A 237 15.89 6.13 -2.46
C ASN A 237 17.29 6.79 -2.38
N SER A 238 18.33 6.00 -2.61
CA SER A 238 19.72 6.42 -2.42
C SER A 238 20.47 6.71 -3.73
N VAL A 239 19.84 6.44 -4.88
CA VAL A 239 20.50 6.55 -6.19
C VAL A 239 19.70 7.45 -7.11
N HIS A 240 20.34 8.49 -7.61
CA HIS A 240 19.80 9.33 -8.68
C HIS A 240 20.08 8.70 -10.02
N TYR A 241 19.03 8.26 -10.71
CA TYR A 241 19.15 7.71 -12.05
C TYR A 241 18.93 8.80 -13.10
N PRO A 242 19.85 9.05 -14.04
CA PRO A 242 19.67 10.04 -15.10
C PRO A 242 18.44 9.75 -15.98
N ASN A 243 18.14 8.46 -16.18
CA ASN A 243 16.92 8.02 -16.85
C ASN A 243 16.15 7.03 -15.97
N PHE A 244 15.49 7.57 -14.93
CA PHE A 244 14.80 6.73 -13.96
C PHE A 244 13.72 5.85 -14.59
N ARG A 245 13.13 6.23 -15.75
CA ARG A 245 12.12 5.42 -16.46
C ARG A 245 12.68 4.16 -17.05
N LEU A 246 13.92 4.22 -17.56
CA LEU A 246 14.61 3.01 -18.00
C LEU A 246 14.81 2.06 -16.82
N PHE A 247 15.28 2.58 -15.70
CA PHE A 247 15.47 1.80 -14.49
C PHE A 247 14.15 1.25 -13.94
N GLU A 248 13.06 2.03 -13.97
CA GLU A 248 11.74 1.55 -13.57
C GLU A 248 11.28 0.36 -14.43
N ARG A 249 11.45 0.44 -15.75
CA ARG A 249 11.14 -0.67 -16.66
C ARG A 249 11.99 -1.90 -16.41
N MET A 250 13.29 -1.71 -16.16
CA MET A 250 14.19 -2.80 -15.81
C MET A 250 13.78 -3.45 -14.49
N ASP A 251 13.45 -2.64 -13.48
CA ASP A 251 12.97 -3.11 -12.18
C ASP A 251 11.67 -3.92 -12.32
N GLN A 252 10.71 -3.42 -13.08
CA GLN A 252 9.44 -4.11 -13.37
C GLN A 252 9.66 -5.42 -14.11
N PHE A 253 10.57 -5.47 -15.09
CA PHE A 253 10.92 -6.70 -15.80
C PHE A 253 11.55 -7.73 -14.84
N MET A 254 12.53 -7.31 -14.04
CA MET A 254 13.22 -8.20 -13.10
C MET A 254 12.27 -8.71 -11.99
N THR A 255 11.42 -7.85 -11.47
CA THR A 255 10.48 -8.23 -10.40
C THR A 255 9.23 -8.96 -10.91
N GLY A 256 8.84 -8.74 -12.16
CA GLY A 256 7.68 -9.38 -12.77
C GLY A 256 7.96 -10.73 -13.43
N SER A 257 9.14 -10.87 -14.06
CA SER A 257 9.40 -11.98 -14.98
C SER A 257 10.57 -12.89 -14.59
N THR A 258 11.31 -12.57 -13.52
CA THR A 258 12.48 -13.35 -13.11
C THR A 258 12.42 -13.78 -11.64
N PRO A 259 13.16 -14.84 -11.23
CA PRO A 259 13.30 -15.23 -9.83
C PRO A 259 13.94 -14.14 -8.94
N LEU A 260 14.60 -13.13 -9.52
CA LEU A 260 15.20 -12.01 -8.77
C LEU A 260 14.17 -11.23 -7.96
N ARG A 261 12.87 -11.32 -8.30
CA ARG A 261 11.77 -10.72 -7.56
C ARG A 261 11.81 -11.01 -6.05
N TYR A 262 12.23 -12.20 -5.65
CA TYR A 262 12.27 -12.59 -4.24
C TYR A 262 13.28 -11.78 -3.41
N PHE A 263 14.23 -11.11 -4.07
CA PHE A 263 15.20 -10.21 -3.43
C PHE A 263 14.78 -8.75 -3.46
N ALA A 264 13.63 -8.44 -4.05
CA ALA A 264 13.09 -7.08 -4.08
C ALA A 264 12.81 -6.56 -2.65
N THR A 265 12.85 -5.24 -2.49
CA THR A 265 12.66 -4.59 -1.19
C THR A 265 11.24 -4.72 -0.69
N ASN A 266 10.25 -4.61 -1.58
CA ASN A 266 8.84 -4.54 -1.22
C ASN A 266 8.04 -5.68 -1.82
N LEU A 267 7.09 -6.15 -1.03
CA LEU A 267 5.95 -6.96 -1.39
C LEU A 267 4.71 -6.06 -1.34
N GLU A 268 3.89 -6.14 -2.35
CA GLU A 268 2.65 -5.37 -2.44
C GLU A 268 1.51 -6.31 -2.80
N PHE A 269 0.31 -6.01 -2.31
CA PHE A 269 -0.85 -6.85 -2.59
C PHE A 269 -2.15 -6.06 -2.59
N VAL A 270 -3.16 -6.65 -3.18
CA VAL A 270 -4.56 -6.25 -3.04
C VAL A 270 -5.40 -7.47 -2.62
N SER A 271 -6.30 -7.24 -1.69
CA SER A 271 -7.25 -8.23 -1.21
C SER A 271 -8.65 -7.66 -1.18
N VAL A 272 -9.65 -8.54 -1.10
CA VAL A 272 -11.06 -8.18 -1.05
C VAL A 272 -11.71 -8.81 0.19
N LYS A 273 -12.60 -8.06 0.83
CA LYS A 273 -13.51 -8.62 1.84
C LYS A 273 -14.66 -9.33 1.10
N PRO A 274 -14.84 -10.64 1.26
CA PRO A 274 -15.92 -11.36 0.59
C PRO A 274 -17.28 -10.71 0.84
N ARG A 275 -18.16 -10.76 -0.16
CA ARG A 275 -19.58 -10.45 0.05
C ARG A 275 -20.19 -11.56 0.89
N ALA A 276 -20.98 -11.20 1.89
CA ALA A 276 -21.77 -12.21 2.60
C ALA A 276 -22.66 -12.94 1.58
N ALA A 277 -22.64 -14.27 1.65
CA ALA A 277 -23.47 -15.12 0.79
C ALA A 277 -24.96 -14.93 1.10
#